data_f1dcbec83b1180ae8dcad03c9989f71d
#
_entry.id   f1dcbec83b1180ae8dcad03c9989f71d
#
_cell.length_a   1.000
_cell.length_b   1.000
_cell.length_c   1.000
_cell.angle_alpha   90.00
_cell.angle_beta   90.00
_cell.angle_gamma   90.00
#
_symmetry.space_group_name_H-M   'P 1'
#
loop_
_entity.id
_entity.type
_entity.pdbx_description
1 polymer ?
#
loop_
_entity_poly.entity_id
_entity_poly.type
_entity_poly.pdbx_seq_one_letter_code
_entity_poly.pdbx_strand_id
1 'polypeptide(L)'
;GLRGGVQYWDGQFDDARFAVALAREAVAAGACVLNHCVVQHLLYEQGRVVGVQAQDEESGQALALRAACVVNATGVWVDQFRPKDTPMVAPSQGVHLVVDAHFLAGTQALLVPRTEDGRVLFAVPWLGKVILGTTDTPRQDLPREPQALDEEIAFILREAGRVLRRKPLRADVRSVWVGLRPLIRPQAATQQAMTRQLSREHWINLSSEGMLHVSGGKWTTYRAIAEDVLRHAAEAGLLPASAVAMPAVAPPSDATSPRQAQVSLTQAPGPHLYGGEQSVLAQLPGHARELAPGLTEAMVRFAVRYEMARTVEDVLARRSRLLFLDAQAAQTVAPVVAALLQEEGCEHVALEDFQSLAKSYLLN
;
A
#
# COMPACT_ATOMS: atom_id res chain seq x y z
N GLY A 1 14.48 19.97 -28.84
CA GLY A 1 13.37 19.09 -29.07
C GLY A 1 13.74 17.64 -28.75
N LEU A 2 12.77 16.75 -28.63
CA LEU A 2 12.96 15.32 -28.41
C LEU A 2 13.75 14.75 -29.58
N ARG A 3 14.85 14.02 -29.30
CA ARG A 3 15.72 13.43 -30.32
C ARG A 3 15.48 11.92 -30.50
N GLY A 4 14.83 11.28 -29.51
CA GLY A 4 14.56 9.85 -29.52
C GLY A 4 14.02 9.40 -28.16
N GLY A 5 13.69 8.12 -28.06
CA GLY A 5 13.26 7.45 -26.85
C GLY A 5 13.69 6.00 -26.84
N VAL A 6 13.72 5.38 -25.67
CA VAL A 6 13.95 3.97 -25.48
C VAL A 6 12.67 3.36 -24.92
N GLN A 7 12.19 2.31 -25.58
CA GLN A 7 11.06 1.54 -25.09
C GLN A 7 11.60 0.26 -24.41
N TYR A 8 11.05 -0.03 -23.21
CA TYR A 8 11.36 -1.26 -22.50
C TYR A 8 10.10 -1.77 -21.80
N TRP A 9 10.15 -2.97 -21.31
CA TRP A 9 9.05 -3.61 -20.60
C TRP A 9 9.33 -3.61 -19.10
N ASP A 10 8.29 -3.38 -18.31
CA ASP A 10 8.33 -3.45 -16.86
C ASP A 10 7.01 -4.01 -16.32
N GLY A 11 7.01 -4.48 -15.07
CA GLY A 11 5.83 -5.01 -14.39
C GLY A 11 5.05 -3.93 -13.67
N GLN A 12 3.73 -3.99 -13.77
CA GLN A 12 2.81 -3.16 -12.99
C GLN A 12 1.82 -4.07 -12.25
N PHE A 13 1.52 -3.76 -10.99
CA PHE A 13 0.54 -4.46 -10.18
C PHE A 13 -0.19 -3.50 -9.24
N ASP A 14 -1.38 -3.90 -8.77
CA ASP A 14 -2.09 -3.21 -7.71
C ASP A 14 -1.54 -3.67 -6.35
N ASP A 15 -0.79 -2.80 -5.70
CA ASP A 15 -0.07 -3.10 -4.46
C ASP A 15 -0.99 -3.46 -3.29
N ALA A 16 -2.14 -2.78 -3.15
CA ALA A 16 -3.09 -3.05 -2.07
C ALA A 16 -3.83 -4.37 -2.30
N ARG A 17 -4.30 -4.64 -3.53
CA ARG A 17 -4.94 -5.93 -3.83
C ARG A 17 -3.97 -7.09 -3.68
N PHE A 18 -2.70 -6.89 -4.04
CA PHE A 18 -1.67 -7.90 -3.84
C PHE A 18 -1.40 -8.16 -2.35
N ALA A 19 -1.38 -7.12 -1.51
CA ALA A 19 -1.27 -7.28 -0.05
C ALA A 19 -2.45 -8.06 0.53
N VAL A 20 -3.68 -7.76 0.10
CA VAL A 20 -4.88 -8.52 0.50
C VAL A 20 -4.80 -9.98 0.05
N ALA A 21 -4.34 -10.24 -1.17
CA ALA A 21 -4.15 -11.60 -1.67
C ALA A 21 -3.15 -12.38 -0.80
N LEU A 22 -2.00 -11.78 -0.45
CA LEU A 22 -1.01 -12.40 0.45
C LEU A 22 -1.59 -12.66 1.85
N ALA A 23 -2.38 -11.73 2.40
CA ALA A 23 -3.05 -11.94 3.68
C ALA A 23 -4.03 -13.13 3.63
N ARG A 24 -4.82 -13.25 2.55
CA ARG A 24 -5.73 -14.39 2.34
C ARG A 24 -4.98 -15.71 2.17
N GLU A 25 -3.87 -15.71 1.43
CA GLU A 25 -3.00 -16.90 1.31
C GLU A 25 -2.40 -17.30 2.67
N ALA A 26 -1.99 -16.34 3.50
CA ALA A 26 -1.52 -16.61 4.85
C ALA A 26 -2.61 -17.28 5.70
N VAL A 27 -3.86 -16.79 5.64
CA VAL A 27 -5.02 -17.42 6.31
C VAL A 27 -5.25 -18.83 5.79
N ALA A 28 -5.22 -19.03 4.47
CA ALA A 28 -5.38 -20.36 3.86
C ALA A 28 -4.26 -21.33 4.26
N ALA A 29 -3.06 -20.82 4.54
CA ALA A 29 -1.93 -21.58 5.08
C ALA A 29 -2.01 -21.81 6.61
N GLY A 30 -3.05 -21.33 7.28
CA GLY A 30 -3.30 -21.53 8.71
C GLY A 30 -2.76 -20.43 9.62
N ALA A 31 -2.32 -19.30 9.07
CA ALA A 31 -1.93 -18.15 9.88
C ALA A 31 -3.16 -17.40 10.42
N CYS A 32 -3.03 -16.86 11.64
CA CYS A 32 -3.98 -15.88 12.16
C CYS A 32 -3.60 -14.50 11.65
N VAL A 33 -4.47 -13.88 10.86
CA VAL A 33 -4.29 -12.52 10.31
C VAL A 33 -5.38 -11.64 10.89
N LEU A 34 -4.98 -10.57 11.58
CA LEU A 34 -5.89 -9.60 12.19
C LEU A 34 -5.60 -8.22 11.62
N ASN A 35 -6.60 -7.63 10.98
CA ASN A 35 -6.61 -6.20 10.63
C ASN A 35 -7.31 -5.39 11.74
N HIS A 36 -7.23 -4.07 11.70
CA HIS A 36 -7.76 -3.18 12.75
C HIS A 36 -7.32 -3.59 14.17
N CYS A 37 -6.11 -4.14 14.28
CA CYS A 37 -5.52 -4.60 15.52
C CYS A 37 -4.17 -3.90 15.75
N VAL A 38 -4.14 -2.93 16.65
CA VAL A 38 -2.97 -2.08 16.89
C VAL A 38 -2.11 -2.62 18.01
N VAL A 39 -0.84 -2.90 17.73
CA VAL A 39 0.15 -3.24 18.76
C VAL A 39 0.51 -1.99 19.56
N GLN A 40 0.25 -2.03 20.87
CA GLN A 40 0.50 -0.90 21.79
C GLN A 40 1.80 -1.07 22.57
N HIS A 41 2.07 -2.29 23.07
CA HIS A 41 3.22 -2.57 23.93
C HIS A 41 3.84 -3.92 23.59
N LEU A 42 5.12 -4.06 23.98
CA LEU A 42 5.82 -5.34 23.97
C LEU A 42 5.63 -6.04 25.32
N LEU A 43 5.52 -7.36 25.32
CA LEU A 43 5.50 -8.20 26.53
C LEU A 43 6.90 -8.71 26.79
N TYR A 44 7.35 -8.61 28.04
CA TYR A 44 8.69 -8.99 28.45
C TYR A 44 8.70 -10.07 29.51
N GLU A 45 9.63 -11.01 29.40
CA GLU A 45 10.00 -11.96 30.45
C GLU A 45 11.53 -12.03 30.54
N GLN A 46 12.09 -11.84 31.71
CA GLN A 46 13.53 -11.87 31.97
C GLN A 46 14.35 -10.99 30.99
N GLY A 47 13.81 -9.82 30.63
CA GLY A 47 14.44 -8.86 29.70
C GLY A 47 14.36 -9.24 28.23
N ARG A 48 13.60 -10.28 27.86
CA ARG A 48 13.37 -10.68 26.48
C ARG A 48 11.95 -10.41 26.05
N VAL A 49 11.77 -10.01 24.80
CA VAL A 49 10.44 -9.87 24.17
C VAL A 49 9.86 -11.26 23.96
N VAL A 50 8.67 -11.52 24.52
CA VAL A 50 7.95 -12.79 24.47
C VAL A 50 6.56 -12.67 23.87
N GLY A 51 6.24 -11.49 23.29
CA GLY A 51 4.93 -11.25 22.70
C GLY A 51 4.62 -9.76 22.59
N VAL A 52 3.35 -9.48 22.30
CA VAL A 52 2.83 -8.11 22.19
C VAL A 52 1.48 -7.98 22.89
N GLN A 53 1.19 -6.78 23.37
CA GLN A 53 -0.16 -6.37 23.73
C GLN A 53 -0.71 -5.54 22.59
N ALA A 54 -1.82 -6.01 22.04
CA ALA A 54 -2.54 -5.36 20.96
C ALA A 54 -3.95 -4.96 21.41
N GLN A 55 -4.56 -4.06 20.69
CA GLN A 55 -5.94 -3.66 20.87
C GLN A 55 -6.70 -3.84 19.56
N ASP A 56 -7.81 -4.53 19.61
CA ASP A 56 -8.80 -4.56 18.53
C ASP A 56 -9.51 -3.19 18.50
N GLU A 57 -9.40 -2.48 17.38
CA GLU A 57 -9.97 -1.13 17.23
C GLU A 57 -11.50 -1.16 17.07
N GLU A 58 -12.10 -2.30 16.69
CA GLU A 58 -13.55 -2.44 16.55
C GLU A 58 -14.23 -2.65 17.92
N SER A 59 -13.74 -3.58 18.71
CA SER A 59 -14.32 -3.92 20.00
C SER A 59 -13.72 -3.19 21.20
N GLY A 60 -12.55 -2.58 21.00
CA GLY A 60 -11.74 -2.01 22.08
C GLY A 60 -11.06 -3.07 22.97
N GLN A 61 -11.18 -4.36 22.65
CA GLN A 61 -10.62 -5.45 23.44
C GLN A 61 -9.09 -5.47 23.40
N ALA A 62 -8.48 -5.56 24.57
CA ALA A 62 -7.04 -5.79 24.69
C ALA A 62 -6.70 -7.26 24.50
N LEU A 63 -5.70 -7.55 23.69
CA LEU A 63 -5.20 -8.88 23.35
C LEU A 63 -3.75 -9.02 23.80
N ALA A 64 -3.44 -10.01 24.63
CA ALA A 64 -2.08 -10.39 24.98
C ALA A 64 -1.66 -11.60 24.13
N LEU A 65 -0.81 -11.36 23.14
CA LEU A 65 -0.36 -12.36 22.18
C LEU A 65 1.07 -12.77 22.50
N ARG A 66 1.29 -14.04 22.84
CA ARG A 66 2.62 -14.60 23.13
C ARG A 66 3.20 -15.27 21.90
N ALA A 67 4.51 -15.13 21.71
CA ALA A 67 5.22 -15.70 20.58
C ALA A 67 6.66 -16.07 20.95
N ALA A 68 7.20 -17.09 20.30
CA ALA A 68 8.62 -17.44 20.38
C ALA A 68 9.53 -16.43 19.68
N CYS A 69 9.02 -15.77 18.62
CA CYS A 69 9.71 -14.74 17.86
C CYS A 69 8.74 -13.61 17.56
N VAL A 70 9.14 -12.38 17.78
CA VAL A 70 8.40 -11.17 17.41
C VAL A 70 9.17 -10.44 16.31
N VAL A 71 8.49 -10.15 15.21
CA VAL A 71 9.06 -9.40 14.07
C VAL A 71 8.35 -8.06 13.95
N ASN A 72 9.10 -6.99 14.06
CA ASN A 72 8.64 -5.64 13.80
C ASN A 72 8.86 -5.30 12.32
N ALA A 73 7.79 -5.32 11.54
CA ALA A 73 7.76 -4.99 10.13
C ALA A 73 6.86 -3.75 9.85
N THR A 74 6.85 -2.79 10.76
CA THR A 74 5.95 -1.62 10.74
C THR A 74 6.39 -0.50 9.80
N GLY A 75 7.33 -0.76 8.87
CA GLY A 75 7.74 0.18 7.83
C GLY A 75 8.35 1.45 8.40
N VAL A 76 7.76 2.62 8.11
CA VAL A 76 8.26 3.91 8.60
C VAL A 76 8.15 4.08 10.11
N TRP A 77 7.32 3.28 10.77
CA TRP A 77 7.12 3.30 12.23
C TRP A 77 7.98 2.27 12.98
N VAL A 78 8.92 1.61 12.31
CA VAL A 78 9.79 0.59 12.91
C VAL A 78 10.52 1.09 14.17
N ASP A 79 10.87 2.36 14.21
CA ASP A 79 11.60 2.98 15.32
C ASP A 79 10.73 3.22 16.57
N GLN A 80 9.39 3.05 16.50
CA GLN A 80 8.52 3.14 17.68
C GLN A 80 8.80 2.04 18.72
N PHE A 81 9.30 0.89 18.28
CA PHE A 81 9.66 -0.25 19.13
C PHE A 81 11.18 -0.44 19.23
N ARG A 82 11.96 0.62 19.03
CA ARG A 82 13.44 0.62 19.09
C ARG A 82 13.95 1.65 20.09
N PRO A 83 15.20 1.50 20.60
CA PRO A 83 15.84 2.55 21.36
C PRO A 83 15.92 3.86 20.55
N LYS A 84 15.55 4.98 21.18
CA LYS A 84 15.45 6.30 20.51
C LYS A 84 16.77 6.83 19.95
N ASP A 85 17.89 6.37 20.49
CA ASP A 85 19.23 6.89 20.15
C ASP A 85 19.79 6.31 18.84
N THR A 86 19.15 5.29 18.29
CA THR A 86 19.61 4.59 17.09
C THR A 86 18.49 4.40 16.07
N PRO A 87 17.97 5.49 15.46
CA PRO A 87 16.90 5.36 14.48
C PRO A 87 17.35 4.59 13.24
N MET A 88 16.52 3.65 12.80
CA MET A 88 16.76 2.78 11.65
C MET A 88 16.39 3.46 10.31
N VAL A 89 15.36 4.30 10.31
CA VAL A 89 14.83 4.88 9.10
C VAL A 89 15.01 6.39 8.98
N ALA A 90 15.10 6.86 7.75
CA ALA A 90 15.03 8.26 7.36
C ALA A 90 13.84 8.43 6.41
N PRO A 91 12.64 8.70 6.91
CA PRO A 91 11.44 8.72 6.10
C PRO A 91 11.47 9.79 5.01
N SER A 92 10.94 9.43 3.83
CA SER A 92 10.79 10.35 2.72
C SER A 92 9.39 10.25 2.13
N GLN A 93 8.77 11.40 1.90
CA GLN A 93 7.46 11.55 1.30
C GLN A 93 7.54 11.53 -0.23
N GLY A 94 6.60 10.84 -0.87
CA GLY A 94 6.41 10.87 -2.31
C GLY A 94 4.95 11.14 -2.66
N VAL A 95 4.72 12.18 -3.46
CA VAL A 95 3.38 12.62 -3.89
C VAL A 95 3.06 12.07 -5.27
N HIS A 96 1.80 11.71 -5.47
CA HIS A 96 1.23 11.35 -6.76
C HIS A 96 -0.07 12.12 -7.00
N LEU A 97 -0.22 12.57 -8.24
CA LEU A 97 -1.44 13.21 -8.73
C LEU A 97 -2.11 12.27 -9.72
N VAL A 98 -3.42 12.20 -9.71
CA VAL A 98 -4.19 11.41 -10.66
C VAL A 98 -5.03 12.31 -11.54
N VAL A 99 -4.92 12.11 -12.84
CA VAL A 99 -5.66 12.85 -13.86
C VAL A 99 -6.37 11.89 -14.81
N ASP A 100 -7.30 12.40 -15.61
CA ASP A 100 -8.05 11.57 -16.56
C ASP A 100 -7.14 11.00 -17.67
N ALA A 101 -7.51 9.84 -18.21
CA ALA A 101 -6.73 9.09 -19.19
C ALA A 101 -6.36 9.90 -20.45
N HIS A 102 -7.17 10.89 -20.84
CA HIS A 102 -6.92 11.69 -22.05
C HIS A 102 -5.65 12.56 -21.99
N PHE A 103 -5.01 12.72 -20.80
CA PHE A 103 -3.75 13.44 -20.67
C PHE A 103 -2.55 12.65 -21.21
N LEU A 104 -2.62 11.33 -21.28
CA LEU A 104 -1.58 10.48 -21.83
C LEU A 104 -2.17 9.59 -22.94
N ALA A 105 -1.74 9.80 -24.18
CA ALA A 105 -2.21 9.01 -25.29
C ALA A 105 -1.66 7.57 -25.25
N GLY A 106 -2.55 6.58 -25.45
CA GLY A 106 -2.16 5.16 -25.50
C GLY A 106 -2.09 4.48 -24.14
N THR A 107 -1.51 3.28 -24.13
CA THR A 107 -1.42 2.40 -22.95
C THR A 107 0.00 2.30 -22.37
N GLN A 108 0.93 3.05 -22.92
CA GLN A 108 2.33 3.02 -22.51
C GLN A 108 2.59 4.09 -21.45
N ALA A 109 3.36 3.72 -20.42
CA ALA A 109 3.87 4.68 -19.47
C ALA A 109 4.96 5.55 -20.10
N LEU A 110 5.05 6.79 -19.62
CA LEU A 110 6.11 7.72 -19.97
C LEU A 110 7.02 7.91 -18.75
N LEU A 111 8.32 7.66 -18.94
CA LEU A 111 9.36 7.97 -17.98
C LEU A 111 10.15 9.17 -18.47
N VAL A 112 10.15 10.23 -17.68
CA VAL A 112 11.01 11.41 -17.88
C VAL A 112 12.27 11.22 -17.04
N PRO A 113 13.42 10.93 -17.65
CA PRO A 113 14.59 10.46 -16.90
C PRO A 113 15.25 11.57 -16.06
N ARG A 114 14.96 12.84 -16.39
CA ARG A 114 15.52 13.97 -15.66
C ARG A 114 14.59 15.18 -15.70
N THR A 115 14.05 15.50 -14.53
CA THR A 115 13.32 16.73 -14.25
C THR A 115 14.27 17.90 -13.97
N GLU A 116 13.75 19.10 -13.75
CA GLU A 116 14.52 20.30 -13.42
C GLU A 116 15.42 20.11 -12.19
N ASP A 117 14.95 19.38 -11.19
CA ASP A 117 15.70 19.08 -9.96
C ASP A 117 16.51 17.76 -10.01
N GLY A 118 16.60 17.15 -11.21
CA GLY A 118 17.37 15.93 -11.46
C GLY A 118 16.69 14.62 -11.04
N ARG A 119 15.43 14.67 -10.61
CA ARG A 119 14.63 13.48 -10.30
C ARG A 119 14.00 12.87 -11.56
N VAL A 120 13.40 11.70 -11.40
CA VAL A 120 12.61 11.05 -12.46
C VAL A 120 11.14 11.35 -12.21
N LEU A 121 10.40 11.65 -13.29
CA LEU A 121 8.95 11.75 -13.28
C LEU A 121 8.35 10.63 -14.12
N PHE A 122 7.25 10.07 -13.65
CA PHE A 122 6.45 9.10 -14.39
C PHE A 122 5.07 9.67 -14.72
N ALA A 123 4.56 9.29 -15.90
CA ALA A 123 3.15 9.35 -16.21
C ALA A 123 2.72 7.91 -16.58
N VAL A 124 1.90 7.29 -15.73
CA VAL A 124 1.57 5.85 -15.82
C VAL A 124 0.08 5.67 -15.98
N PRO A 125 -0.39 5.03 -17.07
CA PRO A 125 -1.78 4.61 -17.19
C PRO A 125 -2.11 3.61 -16.07
N TRP A 126 -3.18 3.85 -15.33
CA TRP A 126 -3.59 3.01 -14.22
C TRP A 126 -5.09 3.08 -14.00
N LEU A 127 -5.75 1.93 -14.15
CA LEU A 127 -7.18 1.74 -13.89
C LEU A 127 -8.06 2.83 -14.55
N GLY A 128 -7.79 3.12 -15.84
CA GLY A 128 -8.56 4.11 -16.62
C GLY A 128 -8.21 5.57 -16.33
N LYS A 129 -7.16 5.83 -15.55
CA LYS A 129 -6.62 7.15 -15.23
C LYS A 129 -5.14 7.22 -15.58
N VAL A 130 -4.50 8.33 -15.25
CA VAL A 130 -3.03 8.51 -15.35
C VAL A 130 -2.50 8.99 -14.00
N ILE A 131 -1.52 8.26 -13.48
CA ILE A 131 -0.76 8.67 -12.30
C ILE A 131 0.42 9.52 -12.75
N LEU A 132 0.59 10.69 -12.16
CA LEU A 132 1.74 11.57 -12.33
C LEU A 132 2.54 11.62 -11.02
N GLY A 133 3.82 11.38 -11.06
CA GLY A 133 4.67 11.41 -9.86
C GLY A 133 6.09 10.95 -10.16
N THR A 134 7.00 11.10 -9.25
CA THR A 134 6.77 11.35 -7.83
C THR A 134 7.72 12.43 -7.31
N THR A 135 7.50 12.86 -6.07
CA THR A 135 8.43 13.70 -5.31
C THR A 135 9.31 12.86 -4.37
N ASP A 136 10.26 13.49 -3.72
CA ASP A 136 11.12 12.89 -2.70
C ASP A 136 11.48 13.96 -1.68
N THR A 137 10.66 14.07 -0.62
CA THR A 137 10.75 15.11 0.39
C THR A 137 11.00 14.46 1.76
N PRO A 138 12.15 14.74 2.43
CA PRO A 138 12.42 14.22 3.76
C PRO A 138 11.34 14.62 4.77
N ARG A 139 10.94 13.69 5.66
CA ARG A 139 9.95 13.93 6.73
C ARG A 139 10.52 13.56 8.08
N GLN A 140 10.12 14.32 9.09
CA GLN A 140 10.43 13.99 10.50
C GLN A 140 9.18 13.54 11.25
N ASP A 141 8.03 14.06 10.87
CA ASP A 141 6.72 13.62 11.33
C ASP A 141 6.25 12.40 10.52
N LEU A 142 5.55 11.49 11.15
CA LEU A 142 5.07 10.24 10.56
C LEU A 142 3.57 10.11 10.74
N PRO A 143 2.77 11.01 10.16
CA PRO A 143 1.32 10.88 10.22
C PRO A 143 0.88 9.64 9.46
N ARG A 144 -0.20 9.02 9.90
CA ARG A 144 -0.81 7.88 9.19
C ARG A 144 -1.24 8.27 7.76
N GLU A 145 -1.76 9.50 7.61
CA GLU A 145 -2.16 10.09 6.33
C GLU A 145 -1.36 11.38 6.07
N PRO A 146 -0.20 11.29 5.44
CA PRO A 146 0.61 12.46 5.09
C PRO A 146 -0.06 13.29 4.00
N GLN A 147 0.09 14.60 4.09
CA GLN A 147 -0.48 15.54 3.12
C GLN A 147 0.58 16.02 2.15
N ALA A 148 0.18 16.21 0.88
CA ALA A 148 1.03 16.79 -0.13
C ALA A 148 1.29 18.28 0.15
N LEU A 149 2.51 18.74 -0.08
CA LEU A 149 2.84 20.14 -0.03
C LEU A 149 2.46 20.83 -1.35
N ASP A 150 2.02 22.07 -1.31
CA ASP A 150 1.65 22.83 -2.52
C ASP A 150 2.81 22.93 -3.53
N GLU A 151 4.04 23.02 -3.04
CA GLU A 151 5.24 23.02 -3.87
C GLU A 151 5.47 21.70 -4.61
N GLU A 152 5.13 20.56 -3.99
CA GLU A 152 5.21 19.24 -4.61
C GLU A 152 4.17 19.08 -5.72
N ILE A 153 2.94 19.52 -5.46
CA ILE A 153 1.85 19.54 -6.44
C ILE A 153 2.24 20.42 -7.63
N ALA A 154 2.70 21.65 -7.37
CA ALA A 154 3.13 22.59 -8.39
C ALA A 154 4.31 22.04 -9.23
N PHE A 155 5.26 21.36 -8.57
CA PHE A 155 6.38 20.71 -9.25
C PHE A 155 5.89 19.63 -10.22
N ILE A 156 5.04 18.68 -9.76
CA ILE A 156 4.55 17.58 -10.61
C ILE A 156 3.78 18.14 -11.82
N LEU A 157 2.86 19.10 -11.60
CA LEU A 157 2.07 19.71 -12.69
C LEU A 157 2.96 20.44 -13.69
N ARG A 158 3.98 21.15 -13.23
CA ARG A 158 4.93 21.87 -14.08
C ARG A 158 5.74 20.90 -14.94
N GLU A 159 6.31 19.85 -14.33
CA GLU A 159 7.13 18.87 -15.04
C GLU A 159 6.31 18.03 -16.02
N ALA A 160 5.12 17.56 -15.61
CA ALA A 160 4.20 16.86 -16.50
C ALA A 160 3.77 17.74 -17.69
N GLY A 161 3.53 19.03 -17.44
CA GLY A 161 3.16 20.00 -18.49
C GLY A 161 4.25 20.27 -19.53
N ARG A 162 5.51 19.87 -19.29
CA ARG A 162 6.61 19.99 -20.27
C ARG A 162 6.64 18.85 -21.28
N VAL A 163 6.06 17.70 -20.93
CA VAL A 163 6.19 16.47 -21.72
C VAL A 163 4.85 15.95 -22.27
N LEU A 164 3.75 16.24 -21.58
CA LEU A 164 2.41 15.86 -22.04
C LEU A 164 1.92 16.85 -23.09
N ARG A 165 1.17 16.35 -24.09
CA ARG A 165 0.58 17.20 -25.15
C ARG A 165 -0.38 18.24 -24.59
N ARG A 166 -1.18 17.86 -23.60
CA ARG A 166 -2.08 18.72 -22.85
C ARG A 166 -1.48 18.94 -21.45
N LYS A 167 -1.24 20.19 -21.10
CA LYS A 167 -0.72 20.54 -19.79
C LYS A 167 -1.83 20.34 -18.73
N PRO A 168 -1.61 19.48 -17.73
CA PRO A 168 -2.58 19.33 -16.64
C PRO A 168 -2.55 20.57 -15.75
N LEU A 169 -3.75 20.99 -15.33
CA LEU A 169 -3.95 22.06 -14.37
C LEU A 169 -4.40 21.48 -13.02
N ARG A 170 -4.35 22.28 -11.97
CA ARG A 170 -4.80 21.88 -10.61
C ARG A 170 -6.26 21.36 -10.64
N ALA A 171 -7.13 21.99 -11.39
CA ALA A 171 -8.52 21.58 -11.57
C ALA A 171 -8.74 20.26 -12.33
N ASP A 172 -7.72 19.77 -13.03
CA ASP A 172 -7.78 18.49 -13.74
C ASP A 172 -7.43 17.30 -12.83
N VAL A 173 -6.92 17.57 -11.61
CA VAL A 173 -6.52 16.53 -10.66
C VAL A 173 -7.75 15.94 -10.00
N ARG A 174 -7.91 14.62 -10.09
CA ARG A 174 -9.02 13.83 -9.54
C ARG A 174 -8.74 13.36 -8.12
N SER A 175 -7.47 13.13 -7.82
CA SER A 175 -7.02 12.72 -6.50
C SER A 175 -5.54 13.05 -6.31
N VAL A 176 -5.18 13.42 -5.09
CA VAL A 176 -3.78 13.56 -4.65
C VAL A 176 -3.54 12.64 -3.48
N TRP A 177 -2.46 11.87 -3.53
CA TRP A 177 -2.10 10.97 -2.45
C TRP A 177 -0.59 10.89 -2.23
N VAL A 178 -0.23 10.52 -1.04
CA VAL A 178 1.14 10.58 -0.53
C VAL A 178 1.50 9.25 0.12
N GLY A 179 2.72 8.79 -0.13
CA GLY A 179 3.30 7.65 0.56
C GLY A 179 4.60 8.02 1.28
N LEU A 180 4.85 7.40 2.42
CA LEU A 180 6.10 7.52 3.16
C LEU A 180 7.01 6.32 2.85
N ARG A 181 8.23 6.59 2.40
CA ARG A 181 9.25 5.56 2.13
C ARG A 181 10.10 5.34 3.38
N PRO A 182 10.25 4.11 3.87
CA PRO A 182 11.14 3.78 4.97
C PRO A 182 12.59 3.61 4.46
N LEU A 183 13.23 4.70 4.06
CA LEU A 183 14.63 4.65 3.61
C LEU A 183 15.54 4.30 4.79
N ILE A 184 16.50 3.41 4.60
CA ILE A 184 17.42 2.99 5.65
C ILE A 184 18.48 4.07 5.87
N ARG A 185 18.67 4.45 7.13
CA ARG A 185 19.70 5.39 7.56
C ARG A 185 21.06 4.70 7.60
N PRO A 186 22.09 5.20 6.92
CA PRO A 186 23.42 4.65 7.02
C PRO A 186 23.96 4.78 8.46
N GLN A 187 24.58 3.71 8.98
CA GLN A 187 25.14 3.70 10.34
C GLN A 187 26.26 4.74 10.58
N ALA A 188 26.92 5.19 9.52
CA ALA A 188 28.05 6.13 9.57
C ALA A 188 27.74 7.55 9.07
N ALA A 189 26.49 7.88 8.74
CA ALA A 189 26.17 9.18 8.14
C ALA A 189 25.84 10.22 9.19
N THR A 190 26.60 11.32 9.19
CA THR A 190 26.19 12.61 9.75
C THR A 190 24.80 13.01 9.22
N GLN A 191 24.03 13.70 10.02
CA GLN A 191 22.58 14.04 9.85
C GLN A 191 22.14 14.67 8.51
N GLN A 192 23.02 14.81 7.52
CA GLN A 192 22.78 15.56 6.28
C GLN A 192 22.85 14.75 4.98
N ALA A 193 22.88 13.40 5.02
CA ALA A 193 22.81 12.62 3.78
C ALA A 193 21.45 12.86 3.09
N MET A 194 21.49 13.36 1.83
CA MET A 194 20.26 13.55 1.05
C MET A 194 19.55 12.21 0.85
N THR A 195 18.25 12.14 1.07
CA THR A 195 17.41 10.94 0.93
C THR A 195 17.61 10.21 -0.40
N ARG A 196 17.97 10.94 -1.47
CA ARG A 196 18.33 10.41 -2.80
C ARG A 196 19.49 9.41 -2.82
N GLN A 197 20.39 9.48 -1.84
CA GLN A 197 21.61 8.65 -1.76
C GLN A 197 21.45 7.47 -0.79
N LEU A 198 20.31 7.38 -0.09
CA LEU A 198 20.06 6.32 0.87
C LEU A 198 19.77 4.99 0.16
N SER A 199 20.25 3.90 0.75
CA SER A 199 20.01 2.56 0.23
C SER A 199 18.51 2.24 0.21
N ARG A 200 18.09 1.58 -0.87
CA ARG A 200 16.76 0.99 -1.02
C ARG A 200 16.74 -0.52 -0.77
N GLU A 201 17.83 -1.04 -0.20
CA GLU A 201 17.90 -2.41 0.27
C GLU A 201 17.16 -2.52 1.61
N HIS A 202 16.66 -3.72 1.92
CA HIS A 202 16.10 -3.97 3.24
C HIS A 202 17.22 -4.15 4.27
N TRP A 203 16.91 -3.88 5.52
CA TRP A 203 17.80 -4.10 6.63
C TRP A 203 17.07 -4.83 7.76
N ILE A 204 17.74 -5.86 8.30
CA ILE A 204 17.26 -6.68 9.40
C ILE A 204 18.20 -6.46 10.57
N ASN A 205 17.64 -6.23 11.76
CA ASN A 205 18.38 -6.06 12.98
C ASN A 205 17.73 -6.86 14.12
N LEU A 206 18.52 -7.68 14.81
CA LEU A 206 18.12 -8.34 16.03
C LEU A 206 18.46 -7.45 17.23
N SER A 207 17.47 -7.09 18.04
CA SER A 207 17.71 -6.36 19.28
C SER A 207 18.30 -7.25 20.38
N SER A 208 18.94 -6.65 21.39
CA SER A 208 19.42 -7.37 22.58
C SER A 208 18.29 -8.08 23.34
N GLU A 209 17.06 -7.60 23.19
CA GLU A 209 15.85 -8.15 23.81
C GLU A 209 15.24 -9.31 23.01
N GLY A 210 15.83 -9.68 21.87
CA GLY A 210 15.39 -10.81 21.04
C GLY A 210 14.25 -10.52 20.07
N MET A 211 14.02 -9.26 19.73
CA MET A 211 13.05 -8.84 18.69
C MET A 211 13.77 -8.58 17.37
N LEU A 212 13.20 -9.06 16.27
CA LEU A 212 13.68 -8.75 14.93
C LEU A 212 12.98 -7.51 14.40
N HIS A 213 13.77 -6.58 13.85
CA HIS A 213 13.27 -5.39 13.16
C HIS A 213 13.64 -5.47 11.70
N VAL A 214 12.68 -5.27 10.80
CA VAL A 214 12.90 -5.21 9.35
C VAL A 214 12.27 -3.97 8.76
N SER A 215 13.01 -3.26 7.93
CA SER A 215 12.50 -2.11 7.19
C SER A 215 13.31 -1.88 5.90
N GLY A 216 12.87 -0.95 5.05
CA GLY A 216 13.47 -0.72 3.74
C GLY A 216 13.04 -1.75 2.69
N GLY A 217 13.84 -1.87 1.65
CA GLY A 217 13.55 -2.76 0.52
C GLY A 217 12.47 -2.21 -0.41
N LYS A 218 12.00 -3.07 -1.29
CA LYS A 218 10.93 -2.78 -2.24
C LYS A 218 9.81 -3.80 -2.10
N TRP A 219 8.59 -3.39 -2.36
CA TRP A 219 7.43 -4.29 -2.37
C TRP A 219 7.63 -5.48 -3.32
N THR A 220 8.27 -5.25 -4.47
CA THR A 220 8.58 -6.30 -5.45
C THR A 220 9.58 -7.36 -4.97
N THR A 221 10.31 -7.12 -3.88
CA THR A 221 11.26 -8.08 -3.27
C THR A 221 10.76 -8.65 -1.94
N TYR A 222 9.45 -8.52 -1.65
CA TYR A 222 8.83 -8.93 -0.38
C TYR A 222 9.18 -10.36 0.05
N ARG A 223 9.19 -11.30 -0.92
CA ARG A 223 9.49 -12.70 -0.65
C ARG A 223 10.93 -12.90 -0.18
N ALA A 224 11.90 -12.30 -0.88
CA ALA A 224 13.31 -12.38 -0.48
C ALA A 224 13.52 -11.75 0.90
N ILE A 225 12.80 -10.65 1.21
CA ILE A 225 12.84 -10.02 2.53
C ILE A 225 12.30 -10.98 3.60
N ALA A 226 11.16 -11.65 3.33
CA ALA A 226 10.58 -12.61 4.26
C ALA A 226 11.49 -13.82 4.51
N GLU A 227 12.09 -14.36 3.46
CA GLU A 227 13.06 -15.47 3.54
C GLU A 227 14.28 -15.07 4.39
N ASP A 228 14.79 -13.86 4.19
CA ASP A 228 15.90 -13.32 4.99
C ASP A 228 15.53 -13.14 6.47
N VAL A 229 14.32 -12.65 6.78
CA VAL A 229 13.84 -12.52 8.16
C VAL A 229 13.78 -13.87 8.85
N LEU A 230 13.23 -14.89 8.18
CA LEU A 230 13.14 -16.24 8.74
C LEU A 230 14.53 -16.85 8.98
N ARG A 231 15.46 -16.65 8.05
CA ARG A 231 16.85 -17.09 8.20
C ARG A 231 17.51 -16.45 9.43
N HIS A 232 17.41 -15.15 9.59
CA HIS A 232 17.95 -14.45 10.78
C HIS A 232 17.30 -14.93 12.08
N ALA A 233 15.99 -15.21 12.07
CA ALA A 233 15.29 -15.75 13.24
C ALA A 233 15.81 -17.16 13.63
N ALA A 234 16.06 -18.03 12.64
CA ALA A 234 16.61 -19.36 12.86
C ALA A 234 18.09 -19.32 13.33
N GLU A 235 18.91 -18.49 12.69
CA GLU A 235 20.31 -18.27 13.10
C GLU A 235 20.43 -17.75 14.52
N ALA A 236 19.46 -16.93 14.95
CA ALA A 236 19.35 -16.41 16.31
C ALA A 236 18.75 -17.41 17.33
N GLY A 237 18.34 -18.60 16.88
CA GLY A 237 17.69 -19.61 17.73
C GLY A 237 16.27 -19.25 18.19
N LEU A 238 15.63 -18.27 17.53
CA LEU A 238 14.25 -17.85 17.83
C LEU A 238 13.22 -18.75 17.12
N LEU A 239 13.62 -19.38 16.04
CA LEU A 239 12.80 -20.34 15.27
C LEU A 239 13.63 -21.60 15.00
N PRO A 240 12.99 -22.78 14.86
CA PRO A 240 13.69 -24.00 14.43
C PRO A 240 14.20 -23.84 13.00
N ALA A 241 15.34 -24.46 12.67
CA ALA A 241 15.92 -24.41 11.31
C ALA A 241 14.94 -24.91 10.22
N SER A 242 14.02 -25.79 10.55
CA SER A 242 12.95 -26.25 9.65
C SER A 242 11.98 -25.14 9.22
N ALA A 243 11.89 -24.05 9.98
CA ALA A 243 11.07 -22.90 9.59
C ALA A 243 11.61 -22.15 8.36
N VAL A 244 12.90 -22.33 8.04
CA VAL A 244 13.55 -21.71 6.85
C VAL A 244 13.33 -22.53 5.59
N ALA A 245 13.02 -23.82 5.72
CA ALA A 245 12.70 -24.69 4.59
C ALA A 245 11.30 -24.33 4.05
N MET A 246 11.18 -23.16 3.46
CA MET A 246 9.94 -22.78 2.79
C MET A 246 9.76 -23.66 1.55
N PRO A 247 8.62 -24.37 1.43
CA PRO A 247 8.24 -24.90 0.14
C PRO A 247 8.19 -23.71 -0.84
N ALA A 248 8.55 -23.93 -2.09
CA ALA A 248 8.33 -22.95 -3.13
C ALA A 248 6.81 -22.67 -3.17
N VAL A 249 6.37 -21.71 -2.37
CA VAL A 249 4.99 -21.23 -2.46
C VAL A 249 4.89 -20.67 -3.86
N ALA A 250 4.14 -21.37 -4.70
CA ALA A 250 3.72 -20.79 -5.95
C ALA A 250 3.16 -19.39 -5.64
N PRO A 251 3.43 -18.38 -6.48
CA PRO A 251 2.74 -17.11 -6.33
C PRO A 251 1.26 -17.41 -6.18
N PRO A 252 0.47 -16.57 -5.43
CA PRO A 252 -0.95 -16.80 -5.22
C PRO A 252 -1.53 -17.31 -6.53
N SER A 253 -1.69 -18.60 -6.61
CA SER A 253 -2.13 -19.21 -7.83
C SER A 253 -3.63 -19.26 -7.71
N ASP A 254 -4.30 -18.57 -8.62
CA ASP A 254 -5.50 -19.14 -9.20
C ASP A 254 -5.12 -20.52 -9.82
N ALA A 255 -4.60 -21.43 -8.98
CA ALA A 255 -4.04 -22.71 -9.42
C ALA A 255 -5.11 -23.62 -10.04
N THR A 256 -6.34 -23.17 -10.06
CA THR A 256 -7.49 -23.85 -10.67
C THR A 256 -8.02 -23.15 -11.90
N SER A 257 -7.53 -21.94 -12.23
CA SER A 257 -7.99 -21.25 -13.42
C SER A 257 -6.96 -21.34 -14.54
N PRO A 258 -7.36 -21.70 -15.77
CA PRO A 258 -6.49 -21.55 -16.93
C PRO A 258 -6.00 -20.09 -16.92
N ARG A 259 -4.72 -19.88 -17.28
CA ARG A 259 -4.10 -18.55 -17.40
C ARG A 259 -5.09 -17.61 -18.04
N GLN A 260 -5.88 -16.89 -17.22
CA GLN A 260 -6.72 -15.84 -17.73
C GLN A 260 -5.79 -14.79 -18.34
N ALA A 261 -6.21 -14.25 -19.48
CA ALA A 261 -5.48 -13.19 -20.13
C ALA A 261 -5.02 -12.16 -19.09
N GLN A 262 -3.75 -11.80 -19.12
CA GLN A 262 -3.21 -10.80 -18.21
C GLN A 262 -4.11 -9.59 -18.20
N VAL A 263 -4.74 -9.31 -17.05
CA VAL A 263 -5.64 -8.18 -16.91
C VAL A 263 -4.78 -6.92 -17.02
N SER A 264 -5.02 -6.13 -18.06
CA SER A 264 -4.32 -4.86 -18.21
C SER A 264 -4.81 -3.87 -17.15
N LEU A 265 -3.91 -3.41 -16.27
CA LEU A 265 -4.20 -2.35 -15.32
C LEU A 265 -4.39 -0.96 -15.97
N THR A 266 -4.33 -0.86 -17.30
CA THR A 266 -4.67 0.38 -18.00
C THR A 266 -6.17 0.54 -18.22
N GLN A 267 -6.95 -0.55 -18.11
CA GLN A 267 -8.41 -0.52 -18.24
C GLN A 267 -9.06 0.07 -16.99
N ALA A 268 -10.26 0.65 -17.17
CA ALA A 268 -11.07 1.10 -16.03
C ALA A 268 -11.39 -0.07 -15.08
N PRO A 269 -11.55 0.18 -13.76
CA PRO A 269 -11.87 -0.87 -12.80
C PRO A 269 -13.15 -1.62 -13.17
N GLY A 270 -13.24 -2.86 -12.72
CA GLY A 270 -14.41 -3.69 -12.95
C GLY A 270 -14.24 -5.13 -12.44
N PRO A 271 -15.23 -6.01 -12.67
CA PRO A 271 -15.21 -7.40 -12.21
C PRO A 271 -13.99 -8.20 -12.70
N HIS A 272 -13.40 -7.81 -13.84
CA HIS A 272 -12.21 -8.46 -14.40
C HIS A 272 -10.99 -8.44 -13.45
N LEU A 273 -10.94 -7.49 -12.50
CA LEU A 273 -9.86 -7.40 -11.49
C LEU A 273 -9.91 -8.55 -10.46
N TYR A 274 -11.00 -9.30 -10.42
CA TYR A 274 -11.16 -10.42 -9.49
C TYR A 274 -10.69 -11.77 -10.06
N GLY A 275 -10.16 -11.79 -11.29
CA GLY A 275 -9.57 -12.98 -11.89
C GLY A 275 -10.48 -14.20 -11.84
N GLY A 276 -10.01 -15.31 -11.32
CA GLY A 276 -10.77 -16.56 -11.15
C GLY A 276 -11.99 -16.46 -10.21
N GLU A 277 -12.05 -15.42 -9.38
CA GLU A 277 -13.16 -15.22 -8.41
C GLU A 277 -14.35 -14.43 -9.01
N GLN A 278 -14.31 -14.07 -10.29
CA GLN A 278 -15.43 -13.41 -10.97
C GLN A 278 -16.73 -14.21 -10.87
N SER A 279 -16.66 -15.55 -10.90
CA SER A 279 -17.82 -16.42 -10.75
C SER A 279 -18.46 -16.32 -9.36
N VAL A 280 -17.64 -16.17 -8.32
CA VAL A 280 -18.11 -15.94 -6.94
C VAL A 280 -18.75 -14.56 -6.84
N LEU A 281 -18.07 -13.54 -7.38
CA LEU A 281 -18.59 -12.18 -7.42
C LEU A 281 -19.95 -12.08 -8.11
N ALA A 282 -20.13 -12.79 -9.25
CA ALA A 282 -21.37 -12.81 -10.02
C ALA A 282 -22.55 -13.47 -9.27
N GLN A 283 -22.30 -14.28 -8.26
CA GLN A 283 -23.33 -14.92 -7.42
C GLN A 283 -23.76 -14.04 -6.22
N LEU A 284 -23.02 -12.98 -5.93
CA LEU A 284 -23.36 -12.08 -4.82
C LEU A 284 -24.52 -11.14 -5.21
N PRO A 285 -25.35 -10.75 -4.22
CA PRO A 285 -26.37 -9.72 -4.43
C PRO A 285 -25.77 -8.44 -5.01
N GLY A 286 -26.48 -7.82 -5.92
CA GLY A 286 -26.08 -6.54 -6.50
C GLY A 286 -24.94 -6.61 -7.51
N HIS A 287 -24.65 -7.78 -8.10
CA HIS A 287 -23.57 -7.92 -9.10
C HIS A 287 -23.74 -7.01 -10.33
N ALA A 288 -24.98 -6.72 -10.74
CA ALA A 288 -25.32 -5.81 -11.84
C ALA A 288 -25.58 -4.36 -11.38
N ARG A 289 -25.59 -4.08 -10.07
CA ARG A 289 -25.83 -2.75 -9.53
C ARG A 289 -24.51 -2.00 -9.38
N GLU A 290 -24.24 -1.12 -10.33
CA GLU A 290 -23.11 -0.20 -10.25
C GLU A 290 -23.41 0.95 -9.27
N LEU A 291 -22.48 1.20 -8.35
CA LEU A 291 -22.55 2.24 -7.32
C LEU A 291 -21.75 3.49 -7.73
N ALA A 292 -20.62 3.25 -8.40
CA ALA A 292 -19.72 4.24 -8.97
C ALA A 292 -18.98 3.58 -10.13
N PRO A 293 -18.35 4.35 -11.05
CA PRO A 293 -17.63 3.78 -12.19
C PRO A 293 -16.68 2.65 -11.79
N GLY A 294 -16.97 1.43 -12.20
CA GLY A 294 -16.19 0.24 -11.91
C GLY A 294 -16.35 -0.36 -10.53
N LEU A 295 -17.27 0.12 -9.69
CA LEU A 295 -17.60 -0.42 -8.39
C LEU A 295 -19.06 -0.90 -8.35
N THR A 296 -19.26 -2.19 -8.14
CA THR A 296 -20.60 -2.76 -7.94
C THR A 296 -20.89 -3.04 -6.47
N GLU A 297 -22.18 -3.19 -6.11
CA GLU A 297 -22.59 -3.63 -4.79
C GLU A 297 -21.96 -4.97 -4.41
N ALA A 298 -21.92 -5.93 -5.34
CA ALA A 298 -21.29 -7.23 -5.12
C ALA A 298 -19.80 -7.12 -4.73
N MET A 299 -19.08 -6.14 -5.29
CA MET A 299 -17.66 -5.91 -4.92
C MET A 299 -17.53 -5.44 -3.47
N VAL A 300 -18.47 -4.62 -2.97
CA VAL A 300 -18.51 -4.21 -1.56
C VAL A 300 -18.74 -5.42 -0.67
N ARG A 301 -19.75 -6.25 -0.99
CA ARG A 301 -20.05 -7.48 -0.23
C ARG A 301 -18.91 -8.48 -0.29
N PHE A 302 -18.25 -8.62 -1.44
CA PHE A 302 -17.07 -9.47 -1.60
C PHE A 302 -15.92 -8.99 -0.69
N ALA A 303 -15.68 -7.69 -0.66
CA ALA A 303 -14.64 -7.10 0.19
C ALA A 303 -14.83 -7.43 1.67
N VAL A 304 -16.08 -7.41 2.17
CA VAL A 304 -16.40 -7.80 3.54
C VAL A 304 -16.20 -9.30 3.75
N ARG A 305 -16.83 -10.11 2.90
CA ARG A 305 -16.93 -11.57 3.11
C ARG A 305 -15.63 -12.32 2.88
N TYR A 306 -14.77 -11.81 1.98
CA TYR A 306 -13.57 -12.53 1.50
C TYR A 306 -12.27 -11.75 1.66
N GLU A 307 -12.32 -10.42 1.86
CA GLU A 307 -11.14 -9.56 1.86
C GLU A 307 -11.00 -8.73 3.16
N MET A 308 -11.66 -9.14 4.23
CA MET A 308 -11.55 -8.55 5.58
C MET A 308 -11.85 -7.04 5.64
N ALA A 309 -12.67 -6.50 4.74
CA ALA A 309 -13.07 -5.09 4.81
C ALA A 309 -14.07 -4.87 5.95
N ARG A 310 -13.84 -3.84 6.77
CA ARG A 310 -14.68 -3.46 7.91
C ARG A 310 -15.18 -2.03 7.82
N THR A 311 -14.43 -1.15 7.16
CA THR A 311 -14.72 0.28 7.07
C THR A 311 -14.93 0.74 5.63
N VAL A 312 -15.51 1.93 5.47
CA VAL A 312 -15.66 2.58 4.15
C VAL A 312 -14.31 2.80 3.50
N GLU A 313 -13.28 3.15 4.28
CA GLU A 313 -11.91 3.32 3.79
C GLU A 313 -11.35 1.99 3.25
N ASP A 314 -11.57 0.89 3.95
CA ASP A 314 -11.13 -0.42 3.47
C ASP A 314 -11.64 -0.71 2.06
N VAL A 315 -12.91 -0.45 1.81
CA VAL A 315 -13.52 -0.67 0.51
C VAL A 315 -13.02 0.32 -0.52
N LEU A 316 -13.18 1.62 -0.25
CA LEU A 316 -12.99 2.66 -1.27
C LEU A 316 -11.53 3.02 -1.53
N ALA A 317 -10.65 2.82 -0.55
CA ALA A 317 -9.22 3.10 -0.72
C ALA A 317 -8.38 1.86 -1.04
N ARG A 318 -8.72 0.68 -0.49
CA ARG A 318 -7.83 -0.50 -0.52
C ARG A 318 -8.35 -1.63 -1.42
N ARG A 319 -9.66 -1.85 -1.52
CA ARG A 319 -10.24 -2.95 -2.33
C ARG A 319 -10.66 -2.48 -3.72
N SER A 320 -11.28 -1.30 -3.85
CA SER A 320 -11.68 -0.74 -5.16
C SER A 320 -10.74 0.32 -5.71
N ARG A 321 -9.88 0.91 -4.90
CA ARG A 321 -8.97 2.02 -5.24
C ARG A 321 -9.66 3.32 -5.67
N LEU A 322 -10.98 3.43 -5.49
CA LEU A 322 -11.76 4.57 -5.99
C LEU A 322 -11.28 5.91 -5.40
N LEU A 323 -10.91 5.95 -4.10
CA LEU A 323 -10.36 7.14 -3.46
C LEU A 323 -9.12 7.67 -4.20
N PHE A 324 -8.26 6.76 -4.65
CA PHE A 324 -7.02 7.10 -5.37
C PHE A 324 -7.27 7.49 -6.83
N LEU A 325 -8.35 7.01 -7.43
CA LEU A 325 -8.68 7.28 -8.83
C LEU A 325 -9.52 8.55 -9.00
N ASP A 326 -10.48 8.75 -8.09
CA ASP A 326 -11.42 9.88 -8.11
C ASP A 326 -11.99 10.09 -6.69
N ALA A 327 -11.37 10.98 -5.94
CA ALA A 327 -11.73 11.23 -4.55
C ALA A 327 -13.15 11.81 -4.40
N GLN A 328 -13.62 12.59 -5.39
CA GLN A 328 -14.99 13.12 -5.39
C GLN A 328 -16.02 12.01 -5.59
N ALA A 329 -15.78 11.09 -6.51
CA ALA A 329 -16.65 9.93 -6.71
C ALA A 329 -16.67 9.02 -5.48
N ALA A 330 -15.51 8.80 -4.84
CA ALA A 330 -15.41 8.03 -3.60
C ALA A 330 -16.21 8.67 -2.47
N GLN A 331 -16.09 9.99 -2.29
CA GLN A 331 -16.86 10.75 -1.28
C GLN A 331 -18.36 10.64 -1.53
N THR A 332 -18.79 10.73 -2.79
CA THR A 332 -20.20 10.67 -3.18
C THR A 332 -20.83 9.31 -2.89
N VAL A 333 -20.11 8.22 -3.13
CA VAL A 333 -20.64 6.85 -2.95
C VAL A 333 -20.50 6.34 -1.51
N ALA A 334 -19.68 6.97 -0.68
CA ALA A 334 -19.37 6.54 0.68
C ALA A 334 -20.61 6.22 1.56
N PRO A 335 -21.70 7.00 1.56
CA PRO A 335 -22.89 6.67 2.36
C PRO A 335 -23.55 5.35 1.93
N VAL A 336 -23.56 5.05 0.64
CA VAL A 336 -24.12 3.79 0.12
C VAL A 336 -23.24 2.60 0.53
N VAL A 337 -21.92 2.77 0.46
CA VAL A 337 -20.97 1.74 0.90
C VAL A 337 -21.10 1.50 2.40
N ALA A 338 -21.27 2.56 3.22
CA ALA A 338 -21.48 2.44 4.66
C ALA A 338 -22.74 1.62 4.99
N ALA A 339 -23.85 1.89 4.29
CA ALA A 339 -25.09 1.12 4.48
C ALA A 339 -24.90 -0.36 4.14
N LEU A 340 -24.19 -0.68 3.03
CA LEU A 340 -23.90 -2.06 2.64
C LEU A 340 -22.99 -2.77 3.65
N LEU A 341 -22.00 -2.07 4.21
CA LEU A 341 -21.15 -2.61 5.27
C LEU A 341 -21.97 -2.96 6.52
N GLN A 342 -22.93 -2.10 6.92
CA GLN A 342 -23.83 -2.36 8.03
C GLN A 342 -24.76 -3.57 7.76
N GLU A 343 -25.28 -3.69 6.54
CA GLU A 343 -26.03 -4.89 6.11
C GLU A 343 -25.21 -6.18 6.21
N GLU A 344 -23.89 -6.10 5.97
CA GLU A 344 -22.95 -7.24 6.10
C GLU A 344 -22.46 -7.43 7.55
N GLY A 345 -23.00 -6.68 8.54
CA GLY A 345 -22.71 -6.86 9.96
C GLY A 345 -21.48 -6.09 10.47
N CYS A 346 -20.99 -5.09 9.74
CA CYS A 346 -19.95 -4.20 10.25
C CYS A 346 -20.58 -3.13 11.16
N GLU A 347 -20.15 -3.06 12.42
CA GLU A 347 -20.69 -2.10 13.40
C GLU A 347 -20.06 -0.72 13.27
N HIS A 348 -18.73 -0.68 13.04
CA HIS A 348 -17.94 0.57 12.98
C HIS A 348 -17.45 0.85 11.56
N VAL A 349 -18.33 1.44 10.73
CA VAL A 349 -18.03 1.66 9.30
C VAL A 349 -17.19 2.93 9.02
N ALA A 350 -16.95 3.78 10.01
CA ALA A 350 -16.09 4.99 9.96
C ALA A 350 -16.42 5.94 8.78
N LEU A 351 -17.70 6.21 8.52
CA LEU A 351 -18.14 7.02 7.38
C LEU A 351 -17.63 8.48 7.47
N GLU A 352 -17.76 9.12 8.64
CA GLU A 352 -17.36 10.53 8.82
C GLU A 352 -15.85 10.71 8.68
N ASP A 353 -15.07 9.76 9.22
CA ASP A 353 -13.61 9.74 9.09
C ASP A 353 -13.21 9.61 7.63
N PHE A 354 -13.87 8.69 6.90
CA PHE A 354 -13.62 8.52 5.47
C PHE A 354 -14.01 9.77 4.66
N GLN A 355 -15.11 10.43 4.97
CA GLN A 355 -15.51 11.66 4.28
C GLN A 355 -14.48 12.79 4.51
N SER A 356 -13.93 12.86 5.71
CA SER A 356 -12.86 13.81 6.05
C SER A 356 -11.56 13.47 5.30
N LEU A 357 -11.21 12.18 5.26
CA LEU A 357 -10.09 11.68 4.49
C LEU A 357 -10.24 12.00 3.01
N ALA A 358 -11.38 11.71 2.40
CA ALA A 358 -11.62 11.94 0.97
C ALA A 358 -11.49 13.42 0.58
N LYS A 359 -11.89 14.35 1.46
CA LYS A 359 -11.67 15.79 1.25
C LYS A 359 -10.19 16.15 1.16
N SER A 360 -9.32 15.48 1.92
CA SER A 360 -7.87 15.74 1.90
C SER A 360 -7.19 15.24 0.62
N TYR A 361 -7.86 14.40 -0.17
CA TYR A 361 -7.41 13.91 -1.46
C TYR A 361 -7.84 14.80 -2.64
N LEU A 362 -8.69 15.80 -2.38
CA LEU A 362 -9.09 16.80 -3.37
C LEU A 362 -8.16 18.01 -3.32
N LEU A 363 -7.86 18.57 -4.48
CA LEU A 363 -7.19 19.88 -4.58
C LEU A 363 -8.24 20.98 -4.64
N ASN A 364 -8.36 21.74 -3.59
CA ASN A 364 -9.17 22.95 -3.52
C ASN A 364 -8.55 24.10 -4.35
#